data_c818d21d360b0df83ab1c67cb7bdde7d
#
_entry.id   c818d21d360b0df83ab1c67cb7bdde7d
#
_cell.length_a   1.000
_cell.length_b   1.000
_cell.length_c   1.000
_cell.angle_alpha   90.00
_cell.angle_beta   90.00
_cell.angle_gamma   90.00
#
_symmetry.space_group_name_H-M   'P 1'
#
loop_
_entity.id
_entity.type
_entity.pdbx_description
1 polymer ?
#
loop_
_entity_poly.entity_id
_entity_poly.type
_entity_poly.pdbx_seq_one_letter_code
_entity_poly.pdbx_strand_id
1 'polypeptide(L)'
;ETLKGKSYQIALEEYIEGRLSHTTMLFDGTESDYFKISSSKEAVKFFFKFSEDKLKIFIRGNRFGSKKSYFRLSGDYEKYALKDFFGNKKELLVSGPSKTSIFAIITPTIHKDGSASYCEVVQANEKPEKLGERFKIPHYFLLTITFQ
;
A
#
# COMPACT_ATOMS: atom_id res chain seq x y z
N GLU A 1 -10.44 18.40 -8.55
CA GLU A 1 -9.50 19.26 -7.83
C GLU A 1 -8.08 19.00 -8.29
N THR A 2 -7.31 20.04 -8.60
CA THR A 2 -5.91 19.88 -9.02
C THR A 2 -5.03 19.56 -7.81
N LEU A 3 -4.10 18.61 -7.99
CA LEU A 3 -3.10 18.27 -6.96
C LEU A 3 -1.86 19.19 -7.01
N LYS A 4 -1.76 20.05 -8.01
CA LYS A 4 -0.64 21.00 -8.14
C LYS A 4 -0.55 21.92 -6.92
N GLY A 5 0.63 22.04 -6.35
CA GLY A 5 0.88 22.82 -5.13
C GLY A 5 0.64 22.07 -3.83
N LYS A 6 0.05 20.88 -3.88
CA LYS A 6 -0.14 20.02 -2.71
C LYS A 6 1.11 19.19 -2.41
N SER A 7 1.29 18.86 -1.15
CA SER A 7 2.24 17.86 -0.68
C SER A 7 1.55 16.50 -0.55
N TYR A 8 2.32 15.44 -0.44
CA TYR A 8 1.79 14.12 -0.13
C TYR A 8 2.73 13.30 0.73
N GLN A 9 2.14 12.40 1.48
CA GLN A 9 2.84 11.44 2.33
C GLN A 9 2.53 10.04 1.84
N ILE A 10 3.53 9.15 1.86
CA ILE A 10 3.39 7.73 1.53
C ILE A 10 3.83 6.92 2.72
N ALA A 11 2.94 6.06 3.21
CA ALA A 11 3.19 5.22 4.36
C ALA A 11 2.90 3.75 4.08
N LEU A 12 3.57 2.87 4.80
CA LEU A 12 3.29 1.44 4.84
C LEU A 12 2.71 1.10 6.20
N GLU A 13 1.49 0.59 6.22
CA GLU A 13 0.80 0.12 7.41
C GLU A 13 0.87 -1.40 7.49
N GLU A 14 1.32 -1.94 8.62
CA GLU A 14 1.35 -3.37 8.90
C GLU A 14 0.16 -3.78 9.76
N TYR A 15 -0.55 -4.80 9.32
CA TYR A 15 -1.70 -5.39 10.02
C TYR A 15 -1.38 -6.82 10.46
N ILE A 16 -1.64 -7.10 11.73
CA ILE A 16 -1.48 -8.43 12.33
C ILE A 16 -2.79 -8.81 13.00
N GLU A 17 -3.33 -9.98 12.65
CA GLU A 17 -4.61 -10.48 13.19
C GLU A 17 -5.74 -9.43 13.10
N GLY A 18 -5.83 -8.75 11.97
CA GLY A 18 -6.85 -7.75 11.69
C GLY A 18 -6.66 -6.39 12.38
N ARG A 19 -5.54 -6.17 13.06
CA ARG A 19 -5.25 -4.93 13.78
C ARG A 19 -4.03 -4.23 13.22
N LEU A 20 -4.10 -2.90 13.12
CA LEU A 20 -2.93 -2.09 12.79
C LEU A 20 -1.86 -2.27 13.88
N SER A 21 -0.72 -2.83 13.47
CA SER A 21 0.42 -3.07 14.36
C SER A 21 1.46 -1.96 14.27
N HIS A 22 1.77 -1.52 13.06
CA HIS A 22 2.83 -0.54 12.82
C HIS A 22 2.57 0.30 11.57
N THR A 23 3.02 1.56 11.61
CA THR A 23 3.00 2.45 10.44
C THR A 23 4.40 2.98 10.23
N THR A 24 4.91 2.81 9.01
CA THR A 24 6.23 3.34 8.62
C THR A 24 6.03 4.40 7.54
N MET A 25 6.51 5.62 7.81
CA MET A 25 6.56 6.67 6.80
C MET A 25 7.67 6.38 5.81
N LEU A 26 7.32 6.16 4.54
CA LEU A 26 8.29 5.93 3.47
C LEU A 26 8.73 7.24 2.82
N PHE A 27 7.82 8.19 2.71
CA PHE A 27 8.09 9.53 2.19
C PHE A 27 7.16 10.54 2.83
N ASP A 28 7.72 11.64 3.30
CA ASP A 28 7.00 12.79 3.83
C ASP A 28 7.29 14.04 2.99
N GLY A 29 6.42 14.34 2.05
CA GLY A 29 6.52 15.52 1.19
C GLY A 29 6.20 16.83 1.89
N THR A 30 5.73 16.80 3.14
CA THR A 30 5.45 18.02 3.93
C THR A 30 6.69 18.64 4.55
N GLU A 31 7.81 17.90 4.57
CA GLU A 31 9.07 18.38 5.15
C GLU A 31 9.66 19.58 4.40
N SER A 32 9.31 19.77 3.12
CA SER A 32 9.83 20.88 2.31
C SER A 32 8.90 21.23 1.15
N ASP A 33 8.77 22.52 0.88
CA ASP A 33 8.05 23.02 -0.31
C ASP A 33 8.65 22.51 -1.63
N TYR A 34 9.92 22.08 -1.61
CA TYR A 34 10.58 21.46 -2.76
C TYR A 34 9.85 20.20 -3.26
N PHE A 35 9.18 19.49 -2.37
CA PHE A 35 8.47 18.25 -2.67
C PHE A 35 7.02 18.46 -3.13
N LYS A 36 6.53 19.69 -3.14
CA LYS A 36 5.18 19.98 -3.66
C LYS A 36 5.05 19.58 -5.12
N ILE A 37 3.89 19.06 -5.45
CA ILE A 37 3.54 18.71 -6.84
C ILE A 37 3.62 19.97 -7.70
N SER A 38 4.52 19.94 -8.68
CA SER A 38 4.81 21.13 -9.51
C SER A 38 4.14 21.09 -10.89
N SER A 39 3.72 19.92 -11.33
CA SER A 39 3.14 19.70 -12.64
C SER A 39 1.78 19.01 -12.57
N SER A 40 1.06 18.98 -13.67
CA SER A 40 -0.22 18.27 -13.78
C SER A 40 -0.07 16.75 -13.79
N LYS A 41 1.15 16.25 -13.99
CA LYS A 41 1.48 14.81 -13.99
C LYS A 41 2.81 14.62 -13.29
N GLU A 42 2.80 13.78 -12.27
CA GLU A 42 4.00 13.29 -11.60
C GLU A 42 3.99 11.78 -11.55
N ALA A 43 5.18 11.18 -11.60
CA ALA A 43 5.35 9.74 -11.50
C ALA A 43 6.05 9.38 -10.20
N VAL A 44 5.48 8.41 -9.49
CA VAL A 44 6.12 7.75 -8.35
C VAL A 44 6.27 6.28 -8.69
N LYS A 45 7.48 5.77 -8.59
CA LYS A 45 7.80 4.37 -8.83
C LYS A 45 7.96 3.64 -7.51
N PHE A 46 7.30 2.51 -7.39
CA PHE A 46 7.35 1.63 -6.23
C PHE A 46 8.15 0.38 -6.59
N PHE A 47 9.11 0.03 -5.74
CA PHE A 47 9.95 -1.14 -5.92
C PHE A 47 9.74 -2.09 -4.75
N PHE A 48 9.25 -3.28 -5.05
CA PHE A 48 8.99 -4.34 -4.09
C PHE A 48 9.82 -5.56 -4.42
N LYS A 49 10.41 -6.17 -3.42
CA LYS A 49 11.08 -7.47 -3.56
C LYS A 49 10.76 -8.36 -2.37
N PHE A 50 10.25 -9.52 -2.65
CA PHE A 50 10.14 -10.60 -1.68
C PHE A 50 11.43 -11.44 -1.75
N SER A 51 12.09 -11.61 -0.63
CA SER A 51 13.33 -12.38 -0.55
C SER A 51 13.37 -13.08 0.79
N GLU A 52 13.29 -14.40 0.76
CA GLU A 52 13.17 -15.20 1.97
C GLU A 52 11.97 -14.71 2.81
N ASP A 53 12.17 -14.43 4.08
CA ASP A 53 11.15 -13.94 5.01
C ASP A 53 11.02 -12.41 5.05
N LYS A 54 11.53 -11.70 4.04
CA LYS A 54 11.58 -10.24 4.04
C LYS A 54 10.93 -9.61 2.82
N LEU A 55 10.21 -8.54 3.07
CA LEU A 55 9.79 -7.57 2.07
C LEU A 55 10.79 -6.43 2.08
N LYS A 56 11.42 -6.18 0.94
CA LYS A 56 12.17 -4.95 0.66
C LYS A 56 11.29 -4.00 -0.11
N ILE A 57 11.22 -2.75 0.33
CA ILE A 57 10.48 -1.70 -0.37
C ILE A 57 11.28 -0.40 -0.42
N PHE A 58 11.23 0.29 -1.55
CA PHE A 58 11.64 1.67 -1.69
C PHE A 58 10.85 2.35 -2.81
N ILE A 59 10.82 3.67 -2.78
CA ILE A 59 10.08 4.48 -3.74
C ILE A 59 10.99 5.55 -4.35
N ARG A 60 10.68 5.93 -5.59
CA ARG A 60 11.34 7.04 -6.29
C ARG A 60 10.31 7.91 -6.98
N GLY A 61 10.38 9.19 -6.72
CA GLY A 61 9.65 10.24 -7.44
C GLY A 61 10.59 11.06 -8.30
N ASN A 62 10.05 12.09 -8.93
CA ASN A 62 10.83 13.01 -9.75
C ASN A 62 11.89 13.78 -8.95
N ARG A 63 11.63 14.04 -7.67
CA ARG A 63 12.45 14.91 -6.82
C ARG A 63 12.93 14.23 -5.54
N PHE A 64 12.62 12.95 -5.35
CA PHE A 64 13.00 12.23 -4.15
C PHE A 64 13.26 10.77 -4.41
N GLY A 65 13.99 10.15 -3.48
CA GLY A 65 14.11 8.71 -3.35
C GLY A 65 14.08 8.34 -1.89
N SER A 66 13.28 7.35 -1.52
CA SER A 66 13.30 6.84 -0.15
C SER A 66 14.51 5.94 0.09
N LYS A 67 14.87 5.75 1.35
CA LYS A 67 15.77 4.66 1.73
C LYS A 67 15.11 3.31 1.43
N LYS A 68 15.93 2.29 1.28
CA LYS A 68 15.47 0.89 1.23
C LYS A 68 15.03 0.47 2.63
N SER A 69 13.78 0.03 2.77
CA SER A 69 13.22 -0.44 4.02
C SER A 69 12.91 -1.92 3.93
N TYR A 70 13.05 -2.63 5.05
CA TYR A 70 12.87 -4.08 5.12
C TYR A 70 11.86 -4.40 6.20
N PHE A 71 10.93 -5.29 5.88
CA PHE A 71 9.87 -5.74 6.78
C PHE A 71 9.84 -7.24 6.80
N ARG A 72 9.66 -7.81 7.98
CA ARG A 72 9.56 -9.25 8.13
C ARG A 72 8.21 -9.76 7.65
N LEU A 73 8.23 -10.83 6.88
CA LEU A 73 7.05 -11.58 6.49
C LEU A 73 6.82 -12.71 7.50
N SER A 74 5.57 -13.06 7.72
CA SER A 74 5.21 -14.16 8.65
C SER A 74 4.54 -15.29 7.91
N GLY A 75 4.71 -16.51 8.44
CA GLY A 75 4.12 -17.70 7.87
C GLY A 75 4.74 -18.08 6.52
N ASP A 76 3.88 -18.38 5.56
CA ASP A 76 4.28 -18.84 4.23
C ASP A 76 4.57 -17.63 3.33
N TYR A 77 5.80 -17.13 3.41
CA TYR A 77 6.21 -15.92 2.70
C TYR A 77 6.14 -16.03 1.17
N GLU A 78 6.19 -17.22 0.59
CA GLU A 78 6.06 -17.43 -0.85
C GLU A 78 4.65 -17.10 -1.38
N LYS A 79 3.67 -17.06 -0.50
CA LYS A 79 2.29 -16.74 -0.86
C LYS A 79 1.96 -15.25 -0.85
N TYR A 80 2.87 -14.39 -0.40
CA TYR A 80 2.64 -12.96 -0.45
C TYR A 80 2.61 -12.46 -1.90
N ALA A 81 1.64 -11.62 -2.20
CA ALA A 81 1.51 -10.98 -3.50
C ALA A 81 1.16 -9.50 -3.36
N LEU A 82 1.59 -8.72 -4.33
CA LEU A 82 1.20 -7.32 -4.48
C LEU A 82 -0.12 -7.25 -5.24
N LYS A 83 -1.11 -6.58 -4.64
CA LYS A 83 -2.41 -6.30 -5.25
C LYS A 83 -2.70 -4.82 -5.20
N ASP A 84 -3.32 -4.29 -6.24
CA ASP A 84 -3.80 -2.91 -6.26
C ASP A 84 -5.29 -2.82 -5.89
N PHE A 85 -5.74 -1.59 -5.61
CA PHE A 85 -7.13 -1.30 -5.32
C PHE A 85 -7.85 -0.61 -6.49
N PHE A 86 -7.29 -0.65 -7.68
CA PHE A 86 -7.91 -0.06 -8.87
C PHE A 86 -9.08 -0.92 -9.39
N GLY A 87 -9.07 -2.22 -9.11
CA GLY A 87 -10.09 -3.15 -9.63
C GLY A 87 -10.07 -3.17 -11.15
N ASN A 88 -11.24 -2.99 -11.77
CA ASN A 88 -11.37 -2.85 -13.23
C ASN A 88 -11.18 -1.41 -13.72
N LYS A 89 -10.90 -0.47 -12.82
CA LYS A 89 -10.70 0.94 -13.17
C LYS A 89 -9.22 1.17 -13.48
N LYS A 90 -8.98 2.05 -14.45
CA LYS A 90 -7.61 2.51 -14.76
C LYS A 90 -7.13 3.61 -13.82
N GLU A 91 -8.03 4.16 -13.03
CA GLU A 91 -7.80 5.33 -12.19
C GLU A 91 -8.42 5.14 -10.82
N LEU A 92 -7.75 5.64 -9.82
CA LEU A 92 -8.27 5.81 -8.48
C LEU A 92 -8.45 7.30 -8.22
N LEU A 93 -9.69 7.72 -7.98
CA LEU A 93 -9.97 9.10 -7.60
C LEU A 93 -9.60 9.31 -6.13
N VAL A 94 -8.71 10.25 -5.91
CA VAL A 94 -8.28 10.64 -4.56
C VAL A 94 -8.83 12.02 -4.25
N SER A 95 -9.52 12.16 -3.14
CA SER A 95 -10.12 13.43 -2.74
C SER A 95 -9.62 13.90 -1.38
N GLY A 96 -9.10 15.14 -1.37
CA GLY A 96 -8.78 15.85 -0.14
C GLY A 96 -7.71 15.20 0.75
N PRO A 97 -7.72 15.52 2.05
CA PRO A 97 -6.70 15.06 3.00
C PRO A 97 -6.93 13.63 3.50
N SER A 98 -7.88 12.90 2.93
CA SER A 98 -8.16 11.53 3.35
C SER A 98 -7.08 10.56 2.87
N LYS A 99 -6.71 9.64 3.75
CA LYS A 99 -5.79 8.54 3.44
C LYS A 99 -6.43 7.60 2.43
N THR A 100 -5.70 7.25 1.38
CA THR A 100 -6.15 6.32 0.35
C THR A 100 -5.18 5.15 0.24
N SER A 101 -5.68 3.92 0.30
CA SER A 101 -4.89 2.71 0.05
C SER A 101 -4.70 2.50 -1.44
N ILE A 102 -3.46 2.29 -1.86
CA ILE A 102 -3.07 2.08 -3.26
C ILE A 102 -2.80 0.61 -3.53
N PHE A 103 -1.99 -0.01 -2.68
CA PHE A 103 -1.59 -1.41 -2.81
C PHE A 103 -1.77 -2.15 -1.50
N ALA A 104 -2.06 -3.45 -1.62
CA ALA A 104 -1.96 -4.41 -0.54
C ALA A 104 -0.87 -5.44 -0.84
N ILE A 105 -0.12 -5.81 0.17
CA ILE A 105 0.83 -6.92 0.15
C ILE A 105 0.26 -7.96 1.08
N ILE A 106 -0.32 -9.02 0.51
CA ILE A 106 -1.19 -9.96 1.21
C ILE A 106 -0.92 -11.41 0.79
N THR A 107 -1.34 -12.33 1.65
CA THR A 107 -1.50 -13.74 1.33
C THR A 107 -2.91 -14.02 0.79
N PRO A 108 -3.14 -15.13 0.08
CA PRO A 108 -4.46 -15.44 -0.44
C PRO A 108 -5.45 -15.82 0.66
N THR A 109 -6.73 -15.63 0.37
CA THR A 109 -7.83 -16.21 1.14
C THR A 109 -7.91 -17.70 0.87
N ILE A 110 -7.93 -18.52 1.90
CA ILE A 110 -8.11 -19.97 1.80
C ILE A 110 -9.60 -20.30 1.92
N HIS A 111 -10.13 -20.95 0.90
CA HIS A 111 -11.52 -21.38 0.84
C HIS A 111 -11.75 -22.72 1.55
N LYS A 112 -13.01 -23.06 1.83
CA LYS A 112 -13.37 -24.31 2.52
C LYS A 112 -12.94 -25.58 1.77
N ASP A 113 -12.83 -25.52 0.44
CA ASP A 113 -12.38 -26.61 -0.42
C ASP A 113 -10.84 -26.72 -0.50
N GLY A 114 -10.11 -25.86 0.23
CA GLY A 114 -8.64 -25.81 0.24
C GLY A 114 -8.05 -24.99 -0.91
N SER A 115 -8.85 -24.48 -1.85
CA SER A 115 -8.37 -23.57 -2.88
C SER A 115 -7.99 -22.21 -2.29
N ALA A 116 -7.13 -21.46 -2.99
CA ALA A 116 -6.67 -20.15 -2.57
C ALA A 116 -6.91 -19.11 -3.66
N SER A 117 -7.37 -17.93 -3.29
CA SER A 117 -7.52 -16.80 -4.22
C SER A 117 -7.22 -15.46 -3.58
N TYR A 118 -6.82 -14.49 -4.40
CA TYR A 118 -6.66 -13.09 -4.02
C TYR A 118 -7.84 -12.22 -4.44
N CYS A 119 -8.76 -12.77 -5.25
CA CYS A 119 -9.79 -12.00 -5.95
C CYS A 119 -10.81 -11.36 -5.02
N GLU A 120 -11.20 -12.05 -3.96
CA GLU A 120 -12.21 -11.54 -3.03
C GLU A 120 -11.75 -10.28 -2.31
N VAL A 121 -10.48 -10.21 -1.96
CA VAL A 121 -9.88 -9.07 -1.25
C VAL A 121 -9.93 -7.80 -2.11
N VAL A 122 -9.57 -7.92 -3.39
CA VAL A 122 -9.47 -6.78 -4.31
C VAL A 122 -10.84 -6.32 -4.80
N GLN A 123 -11.80 -7.25 -4.93
CA GLN A 123 -13.14 -6.97 -5.45
C GLN A 123 -14.16 -6.61 -4.36
N ALA A 124 -13.84 -6.88 -3.11
CA ALA A 124 -14.73 -6.55 -2.01
C ALA A 124 -14.83 -5.04 -1.84
N ASN A 125 -16.06 -4.52 -1.69
CA ASN A 125 -16.30 -3.13 -1.28
C ASN A 125 -15.97 -2.92 0.22
N GLU A 126 -15.06 -3.69 0.75
CA GLU A 126 -14.61 -3.58 2.12
C GLU A 126 -13.51 -2.53 2.25
N LYS A 127 -13.49 -1.88 3.39
CA LYS A 127 -12.40 -0.97 3.72
C LYS A 127 -11.09 -1.78 3.84
N PRO A 128 -9.99 -1.34 3.23
CA PRO A 128 -8.74 -2.09 3.29
C PRO A 128 -8.27 -2.45 4.71
N GLU A 129 -8.56 -1.61 5.68
CA GLU A 129 -8.24 -1.84 7.09
C GLU A 129 -9.02 -3.02 7.72
N LYS A 130 -10.11 -3.45 7.07
CA LYS A 130 -10.97 -4.55 7.53
C LYS A 130 -10.70 -5.89 6.83
N LEU A 131 -9.75 -5.94 5.90
CA LEU A 131 -9.45 -7.15 5.13
C LEU A 131 -9.04 -8.32 6.02
N GLY A 132 -8.21 -8.08 7.01
CA GLY A 132 -7.76 -9.12 7.93
C GLY A 132 -8.89 -9.73 8.75
N GLU A 133 -9.81 -8.90 9.23
CA GLU A 133 -10.98 -9.33 9.97
C GLU A 133 -11.99 -10.07 9.08
N ARG A 134 -12.28 -9.49 7.90
CA ARG A 134 -13.30 -10.01 6.97
C ARG A 134 -12.89 -11.32 6.31
N PHE A 135 -11.63 -11.43 5.88
CA PHE A 135 -11.11 -12.58 5.13
C PHE A 135 -10.14 -13.45 5.95
N LYS A 136 -10.00 -13.16 7.25
CA LYS A 136 -9.12 -13.90 8.16
C LYS A 136 -7.67 -13.98 7.66
N ILE A 137 -7.16 -12.85 7.14
CA ILE A 137 -5.77 -12.72 6.70
C ILE A 137 -4.93 -12.37 7.92
N PRO A 138 -4.00 -13.25 8.34
CA PRO A 138 -3.28 -13.06 9.61
C PRO A 138 -2.25 -11.94 9.56
N HIS A 139 -1.69 -11.64 8.37
CA HIS A 139 -0.66 -10.63 8.21
C HIS A 139 -0.73 -10.01 6.82
N TYR A 140 -0.77 -8.69 6.75
CA TYR A 140 -0.70 -7.96 5.48
C TYR A 140 -0.22 -6.53 5.69
N PHE A 141 0.17 -5.91 4.58
CA PHE A 141 0.55 -4.50 4.54
C PHE A 141 -0.38 -3.73 3.60
N LEU A 142 -0.61 -2.46 3.93
CA LEU A 142 -1.24 -1.50 3.04
C LEU A 142 -0.26 -0.37 2.73
N LEU A 143 -0.06 -0.08 1.44
CA LEU A 143 0.60 1.14 1.01
C LEU A 143 -0.46 2.23 0.82
N THR A 144 -0.29 3.33 1.52
CA THR A 144 -1.25 4.43 1.55
C THR A 144 -0.62 5.73 1.08
N ILE A 145 -1.45 6.61 0.51
CA ILE A 145 -1.11 7.99 0.16
C ILE A 145 -2.11 8.95 0.79
N THR A 146 -1.60 10.09 1.26
CA THR A 146 -2.41 11.19 1.79
C THR A 146 -1.93 12.48 1.17
N PHE A 147 -2.83 13.30 0.63
CA PHE A 147 -2.52 14.62 0.08
C PHE A 147 -2.88 15.72 1.09
N GLN A 148 -2.04 16.77 1.13
CA GLN A 148 -2.22 17.92 2.01
C GLN A 148 -2.04 19.24 1.23
#